data_8bd22188a776d48a35fe5e975b2adc96
#
_entry.id   8bd22188a776d48a35fe5e975b2adc96
#
_cell.length_a   1.000
_cell.length_b   1.000
_cell.length_c   1.000
_cell.angle_alpha   90.00
_cell.angle_beta   90.00
_cell.angle_gamma   90.00
#
_symmetry.space_group_name_H-M   'P 1'
#
loop_
_entity.id
_entity.type
_entity.pdbx_description
1 polymer ?
#
loop_
_entity_poly.entity_id
_entity_poly.type
_entity_poly.pdbx_seq_one_letter_code
_entity_poly.pdbx_strand_id
1 'polypeptide(L)'
;KKYTDILESDVMITKDKRLVISHDYNLKRLSDYSGSDRDYLFDMNLGQITNLHLRKKNMEVSGYKYLTFEDLVDALVRYQLVLTVDIKDVRARYNKDGTCMDNCDYDTKTHGDVAKKKIKDSFMEILRSCIQIAMRKNALEYLAFKVNYSYQEIKEYISPDTLAKTLFMPIVHPTRADYLEYIDAWISQGDKKVVAYQTNFRRTGDRYLSPFDRGGVR
;
A
#
# COMPACT_ATOMS: atom_id res chain seq x y z
N LYS A 1 -28.86 -5.66 -6.44
CA LYS A 1 -27.43 -5.45 -6.60
C LYS A 1 -26.69 -6.44 -5.71
N LYS A 2 -25.88 -7.33 -6.31
CA LYS A 2 -25.06 -8.35 -5.58
C LYS A 2 -23.59 -7.93 -5.45
N TYR A 3 -23.27 -6.64 -5.57
CA TYR A 3 -21.89 -6.19 -5.70
C TYR A 3 -21.51 -5.27 -4.55
N THR A 4 -20.26 -5.38 -4.11
CA THR A 4 -19.68 -4.44 -3.16
C THR A 4 -19.38 -3.13 -3.87
N ASP A 5 -19.63 -2.03 -3.19
CA ASP A 5 -19.32 -0.69 -3.70
C ASP A 5 -17.91 -0.24 -3.29
N ILE A 6 -17.24 -1.03 -2.43
CA ILE A 6 -15.89 -0.77 -1.93
C ILE A 6 -14.98 -1.95 -2.28
N LEU A 7 -13.88 -1.65 -2.93
CA LEU A 7 -12.82 -2.58 -3.27
C LEU A 7 -11.59 -2.33 -2.40
N GLU A 8 -10.72 -3.32 -2.33
CA GLU A 8 -9.39 -3.19 -1.76
C GLU A 8 -8.37 -3.74 -2.76
N SER A 9 -7.22 -3.07 -2.87
CA SER A 9 -6.16 -3.56 -3.75
C SER A 9 -4.79 -3.07 -3.31
N ASP A 10 -3.80 -3.89 -3.60
CA ASP A 10 -2.40 -3.64 -3.31
C ASP A 10 -1.70 -3.02 -4.53
N VAL A 11 -0.91 -1.97 -4.30
CA VAL A 11 -0.20 -1.24 -5.34
C VAL A 11 1.30 -1.29 -5.09
N MET A 12 2.06 -1.60 -6.13
CA MET A 12 3.52 -1.56 -6.15
C MET A 12 4.03 -0.67 -7.26
N ILE A 13 5.30 -0.24 -7.13
CA ILE A 13 6.02 0.48 -8.17
C ILE A 13 7.01 -0.44 -8.88
N THR A 14 7.08 -0.35 -10.19
CA THR A 14 8.04 -1.08 -11.02
C THR A 14 9.39 -0.37 -11.08
N LYS A 15 10.41 -1.02 -11.64
CA LYS A 15 11.75 -0.44 -11.86
C LYS A 15 11.67 0.85 -12.69
N ASP A 16 10.83 0.88 -13.72
CA ASP A 16 10.58 2.04 -14.60
C ASP A 16 9.50 3.00 -14.04
N LYS A 17 9.28 2.97 -12.72
CA LYS A 17 8.42 3.93 -11.99
C LYS A 17 6.94 3.94 -12.43
N ARG A 18 6.44 2.79 -12.88
CA ARG A 18 5.03 2.61 -13.20
C ARG A 18 4.32 1.87 -12.05
N LEU A 19 3.06 2.18 -11.83
CA LEU A 19 2.28 1.54 -10.77
C LEU A 19 1.49 0.35 -11.32
N VAL A 20 1.57 -0.77 -10.62
CA VAL A 20 0.91 -2.03 -10.97
C VAL A 20 0.18 -2.61 -9.77
N ILE A 21 -0.90 -3.33 -10.02
CA ILE A 21 -1.72 -3.98 -9.01
C ILE A 21 -1.14 -5.36 -8.73
N SER A 22 -0.61 -5.55 -7.51
CA SER A 22 -0.12 -6.85 -7.05
C SER A 22 -0.03 -6.88 -5.52
N HIS A 23 -0.47 -8.00 -4.93
CA HIS A 23 -0.28 -8.26 -3.50
C HIS A 23 1.14 -8.76 -3.21
N ASP A 24 1.66 -9.66 -4.04
CA ASP A 24 2.93 -10.33 -3.80
C ASP A 24 4.08 -9.56 -4.45
N TYR A 25 5.19 -9.47 -3.72
CA TYR A 25 6.43 -8.91 -4.24
C TYR A 25 7.05 -9.79 -5.33
N ASN A 26 6.86 -11.11 -5.26
CA ASN A 26 7.27 -12.07 -6.27
C ASN A 26 6.06 -12.54 -7.09
N LEU A 27 6.24 -12.69 -8.39
CA LEU A 27 5.13 -12.91 -9.32
C LEU A 27 4.74 -14.39 -9.50
N LYS A 28 5.55 -15.34 -9.02
CA LYS A 28 5.37 -16.79 -9.27
C LYS A 28 4.04 -17.35 -8.80
N ARG A 29 3.58 -16.92 -7.61
CA ARG A 29 2.32 -17.43 -7.05
C ARG A 29 1.10 -16.93 -7.82
N LEU A 30 1.18 -15.70 -8.31
CA LEU A 30 0.03 -15.00 -8.90
C LEU A 30 -0.02 -15.11 -10.43
N SER A 31 1.07 -15.56 -11.09
CA SER A 31 1.14 -15.58 -12.55
C SER A 31 1.90 -16.77 -13.12
N ASP A 32 1.99 -16.85 -14.44
CA ASP A 32 2.78 -17.81 -15.19
C ASP A 32 4.30 -17.48 -15.21
N TYR A 33 4.73 -16.55 -14.37
CA TYR A 33 6.14 -16.20 -14.23
C TYR A 33 6.97 -17.41 -13.78
N SER A 34 8.05 -17.69 -14.52
CA SER A 34 8.93 -18.86 -14.33
C SER A 34 10.33 -18.51 -13.80
N GLY A 35 10.60 -17.25 -13.49
CA GLY A 35 11.89 -16.80 -13.00
C GLY A 35 12.18 -17.20 -11.55
N SER A 36 13.14 -16.51 -10.90
CA SER A 36 13.57 -16.78 -9.53
C SER A 36 12.52 -16.35 -8.50
N ASP A 37 12.50 -17.00 -7.32
CA ASP A 37 11.72 -16.57 -6.15
C ASP A 37 12.23 -15.24 -5.57
N ARG A 38 13.44 -14.82 -5.96
CA ARG A 38 14.08 -13.56 -5.55
C ARG A 38 13.91 -12.43 -6.58
N ASP A 39 13.20 -12.69 -7.67
CA ASP A 39 12.86 -11.65 -8.64
C ASP A 39 11.68 -10.85 -8.11
N TYR A 40 11.96 -9.65 -7.62
CA TYR A 40 10.92 -8.77 -7.09
C TYR A 40 10.33 -7.91 -8.20
N LEU A 41 9.03 -7.66 -8.09
CA LEU A 41 8.27 -6.84 -9.02
C LEU A 41 8.89 -5.45 -9.19
N PHE A 42 9.37 -4.83 -8.12
CA PHE A 42 9.97 -3.51 -8.15
C PHE A 42 11.38 -3.47 -8.83
N ASP A 43 11.96 -4.63 -9.19
CA ASP A 43 13.18 -4.74 -9.99
C ASP A 43 12.88 -5.00 -11.48
N MET A 44 11.60 -5.14 -11.85
CA MET A 44 11.14 -5.42 -13.20
C MET A 44 10.48 -4.19 -13.84
N ASN A 45 10.62 -4.05 -15.16
CA ASN A 45 9.90 -3.03 -15.91
C ASN A 45 8.44 -3.45 -16.14
N LEU A 46 7.54 -2.49 -16.27
CA LEU A 46 6.11 -2.73 -16.45
C LEU A 46 5.82 -3.71 -17.60
N GLY A 47 6.49 -3.57 -18.74
CA GLY A 47 6.28 -4.44 -19.89
C GLY A 47 6.58 -5.92 -19.64
N GLN A 48 7.50 -6.23 -18.71
CA GLN A 48 7.77 -7.61 -18.30
C GLN A 48 6.63 -8.19 -17.46
N ILE A 49 5.96 -7.35 -16.68
CA ILE A 49 4.88 -7.76 -15.76
C ILE A 49 3.55 -7.87 -16.49
N THR A 50 3.19 -6.88 -17.30
CA THR A 50 1.89 -6.84 -18.00
C THR A 50 1.75 -7.85 -19.12
N ASN A 51 2.82 -8.52 -19.51
CA ASN A 51 2.76 -9.65 -20.44
C ASN A 51 2.43 -10.99 -19.76
N LEU A 52 2.57 -11.07 -18.43
CA LEU A 52 2.27 -12.28 -17.67
C LEU A 52 0.77 -12.48 -17.50
N HIS A 53 0.34 -13.76 -17.53
CA HIS A 53 -1.02 -14.15 -17.26
C HIS A 53 -1.20 -14.52 -15.79
N LEU A 54 -2.28 -14.04 -15.21
CA LEU A 54 -2.63 -14.34 -13.83
C LEU A 54 -3.08 -15.79 -13.65
N ARG A 55 -2.82 -16.36 -12.48
CA ARG A 55 -3.34 -17.66 -12.07
C ARG A 55 -4.66 -17.51 -11.34
N LYS A 56 -5.55 -18.47 -11.58
CA LYS A 56 -6.76 -18.65 -10.78
C LYS A 56 -6.42 -19.28 -9.44
N LYS A 57 -7.39 -19.33 -8.52
CA LYS A 57 -7.25 -19.97 -7.20
C LYS A 57 -6.80 -21.44 -7.27
N ASN A 58 -7.20 -22.17 -8.32
CA ASN A 58 -6.80 -23.55 -8.59
C ASN A 58 -5.46 -23.69 -9.32
N MET A 59 -4.69 -22.61 -9.38
CA MET A 59 -3.35 -22.50 -10.01
C MET A 59 -3.34 -22.59 -11.55
N GLU A 60 -4.47 -22.74 -12.21
CA GLU A 60 -4.55 -22.67 -13.68
C GLU A 60 -4.24 -21.24 -14.16
N VAL A 61 -3.51 -21.14 -15.27
CA VAL A 61 -3.28 -19.87 -15.95
C VAL A 61 -4.58 -19.36 -16.56
N SER A 62 -4.91 -18.12 -16.31
CA SER A 62 -6.11 -17.46 -16.86
C SER A 62 -5.77 -16.64 -18.11
N GLY A 63 -6.80 -16.13 -18.79
CA GLY A 63 -6.64 -15.14 -19.86
C GLY A 63 -6.40 -13.72 -19.36
N TYR A 64 -6.44 -13.47 -18.04
CA TYR A 64 -6.25 -12.15 -17.44
C TYR A 64 -4.79 -11.87 -17.21
N LYS A 65 -4.42 -10.58 -17.30
CA LYS A 65 -3.06 -10.07 -17.08
C LYS A 65 -3.02 -9.10 -15.91
N TYR A 66 -1.81 -8.72 -15.51
CA TYR A 66 -1.65 -7.68 -14.51
C TYR A 66 -2.24 -6.36 -14.99
N LEU A 67 -2.93 -5.70 -14.08
CA LEU A 67 -3.57 -4.41 -14.30
C LEU A 67 -2.64 -3.29 -13.81
N THR A 68 -2.55 -2.19 -14.55
CA THR A 68 -1.91 -0.98 -14.06
C THR A 68 -2.83 -0.26 -13.07
N PHE A 69 -2.25 0.56 -12.20
CA PHE A 69 -3.07 1.42 -11.33
C PHE A 69 -3.88 2.45 -12.12
N GLU A 70 -3.34 2.94 -13.23
CA GLU A 70 -4.07 3.86 -14.13
C GLU A 70 -5.33 3.24 -14.71
N ASP A 71 -5.26 1.99 -15.21
CA ASP A 71 -6.41 1.26 -15.74
C ASP A 71 -7.45 0.97 -14.64
N LEU A 72 -6.98 0.65 -13.42
CA LEU A 72 -7.87 0.46 -12.29
C LEU A 72 -8.61 1.75 -11.93
N VAL A 73 -7.92 2.89 -11.89
CA VAL A 73 -8.55 4.19 -11.61
C VAL A 73 -9.59 4.54 -12.67
N ASP A 74 -9.33 4.27 -13.95
CA ASP A 74 -10.33 4.46 -15.03
C ASP A 74 -11.57 3.59 -14.80
N ALA A 75 -11.40 2.36 -14.36
CA ALA A 75 -12.50 1.47 -14.03
C ALA A 75 -13.30 1.98 -12.81
N LEU A 76 -12.63 2.49 -11.77
CA LEU A 76 -13.31 3.06 -10.59
C LEU A 76 -14.22 4.23 -10.97
N VAL A 77 -13.71 5.17 -11.77
CA VAL A 77 -14.50 6.31 -12.25
C VAL A 77 -15.68 5.83 -13.11
N ARG A 78 -15.42 4.93 -14.05
CA ARG A 78 -16.45 4.40 -14.95
C ARG A 78 -17.60 3.71 -14.24
N TYR A 79 -17.28 2.92 -13.19
CA TYR A 79 -18.26 2.11 -12.47
C TYR A 79 -18.70 2.72 -11.14
N GLN A 80 -18.20 3.91 -10.79
CA GLN A 80 -18.46 4.61 -9.54
C GLN A 80 -18.20 3.74 -8.30
N LEU A 81 -17.03 3.09 -8.28
CA LEU A 81 -16.58 2.24 -7.18
C LEU A 81 -15.53 2.99 -6.34
N VAL A 82 -15.48 2.68 -5.05
CA VAL A 82 -14.46 3.19 -4.13
C VAL A 82 -13.39 2.14 -3.90
N LEU A 83 -12.14 2.55 -3.82
CA LEU A 83 -10.99 1.69 -3.58
C LEU A 83 -10.24 2.12 -2.32
N THR A 84 -9.96 1.17 -1.44
CA THR A 84 -8.92 1.32 -0.44
C THR A 84 -7.60 0.79 -0.99
N VAL A 85 -6.59 1.64 -1.03
CA VAL A 85 -5.27 1.35 -1.61
C VAL A 85 -4.30 0.93 -0.53
N ASP A 86 -3.79 -0.29 -0.59
CA ASP A 86 -2.69 -0.78 0.26
C ASP A 86 -1.36 -0.66 -0.50
N ILE A 87 -0.44 0.12 0.05
CA ILE A 87 0.84 0.40 -0.60
C ILE A 87 1.87 -0.64 -0.16
N LYS A 88 2.44 -1.35 -1.13
CA LYS A 88 3.53 -2.32 -0.94
C LYS A 88 4.86 -1.67 -1.32
N ASP A 89 5.58 -1.21 -0.32
CA ASP A 89 6.92 -0.63 -0.47
C ASP A 89 8.00 -1.70 -0.68
N VAL A 90 9.27 -1.31 -0.69
CA VAL A 90 10.41 -2.19 -0.94
C VAL A 90 10.87 -3.00 0.28
N ARG A 91 10.06 -3.08 1.35
CA ARG A 91 10.46 -3.78 2.61
C ARG A 91 10.85 -5.24 2.41
N ALA A 92 10.31 -5.92 1.39
CA ALA A 92 10.67 -7.29 1.08
C ALA A 92 12.15 -7.49 0.74
N ARG A 93 12.86 -6.41 0.42
CA ARG A 93 14.30 -6.41 0.14
C ARG A 93 15.15 -6.46 1.42
N TYR A 94 14.58 -6.18 2.57
CA TYR A 94 15.31 -6.00 3.81
C TYR A 94 14.94 -7.01 4.89
N ASN A 95 15.94 -7.48 5.64
CA ASN A 95 15.75 -8.24 6.86
C ASN A 95 15.27 -7.31 8.00
N LYS A 96 14.85 -7.90 9.12
CA LYS A 96 14.41 -7.14 10.32
C LYS A 96 15.48 -6.24 10.91
N ASP A 97 16.75 -6.60 10.78
CA ASP A 97 17.92 -5.81 11.22
C ASP A 97 18.31 -4.71 10.23
N GLY A 98 17.61 -4.62 9.09
CA GLY A 98 17.88 -3.66 8.03
C GLY A 98 18.99 -4.06 7.07
N THR A 99 19.54 -5.26 7.20
CA THR A 99 20.46 -5.79 6.17
C THR A 99 19.68 -6.10 4.90
N CYS A 100 20.30 -5.85 3.76
CA CYS A 100 19.68 -6.13 2.48
C CYS A 100 19.72 -7.62 2.18
N MET A 101 18.58 -8.19 1.78
CA MET A 101 18.53 -9.50 1.15
C MET A 101 19.07 -9.37 -0.28
N ASP A 102 19.45 -10.48 -0.89
CA ASP A 102 20.04 -10.53 -2.24
C ASP A 102 19.34 -9.60 -3.26
N ASN A 103 20.10 -9.08 -4.22
CA ASN A 103 19.71 -8.13 -5.28
C ASN A 103 19.63 -6.65 -4.87
N CYS A 104 20.32 -6.24 -3.81
CA CYS A 104 20.53 -4.83 -3.57
C CYS A 104 21.67 -4.30 -4.44
N ASP A 105 21.34 -3.43 -5.38
CA ASP A 105 22.35 -2.69 -6.13
C ASP A 105 23.24 -1.90 -5.15
N TYR A 106 24.52 -2.25 -5.09
CA TYR A 106 25.67 -1.49 -4.54
C TYR A 106 25.76 -1.16 -3.05
N ASP A 107 24.72 -1.30 -2.25
CA ASP A 107 24.80 -1.02 -0.81
C ASP A 107 24.63 -2.29 0.02
N THR A 108 25.63 -3.10 0.04
CA THR A 108 25.67 -4.41 0.71
C THR A 108 25.55 -4.33 2.24
N LYS A 109 25.47 -3.12 2.81
CA LYS A 109 25.40 -2.91 4.27
C LYS A 109 24.49 -1.72 4.61
N THR A 110 23.21 -1.82 4.24
CA THR A 110 22.24 -0.90 4.81
C THR A 110 22.03 -1.25 6.27
N HIS A 111 22.44 -0.36 7.19
CA HIS A 111 22.10 -0.46 8.59
C HIS A 111 20.64 -0.06 8.82
N GLY A 112 20.04 -0.53 9.92
CA GLY A 112 18.60 -0.44 10.20
C GLY A 112 17.92 0.89 9.87
N ASP A 113 18.55 2.04 10.21
CA ASP A 113 17.94 3.36 9.94
C ASP A 113 17.97 3.75 8.46
N VAL A 114 19.01 3.35 7.72
CA VAL A 114 19.09 3.55 6.27
C VAL A 114 18.03 2.72 5.56
N ALA A 115 17.83 1.46 5.99
CA ALA A 115 16.76 0.61 5.44
C ALA A 115 15.37 1.18 5.74
N LYS A 116 15.12 1.62 6.97
CA LYS A 116 13.85 2.27 7.35
C LYS A 116 13.57 3.49 6.49
N LYS A 117 14.60 4.32 6.26
CA LYS A 117 14.47 5.49 5.38
C LYS A 117 14.15 5.09 3.95
N LYS A 118 14.84 4.13 3.36
CA LYS A 118 14.57 3.64 1.99
C LYS A 118 13.16 3.06 1.86
N ILE A 119 12.70 2.31 2.85
CA ILE A 119 11.33 1.77 2.90
C ILE A 119 10.31 2.91 2.95
N LYS A 120 10.52 3.91 3.82
CA LYS A 120 9.66 5.10 3.93
C LYS A 120 9.64 5.90 2.63
N ASP A 121 10.81 6.19 2.07
CA ASP A 121 10.92 6.96 0.81
C ASP A 121 10.20 6.24 -0.34
N SER A 122 10.33 4.91 -0.43
CA SER A 122 9.62 4.10 -1.42
C SER A 122 8.10 4.15 -1.23
N PHE A 123 7.63 4.03 0.02
CA PHE A 123 6.20 4.17 0.34
C PHE A 123 5.67 5.53 -0.10
N MET A 124 6.37 6.61 0.24
CA MET A 124 5.98 7.98 -0.09
C MET A 124 6.03 8.26 -1.60
N GLU A 125 6.98 7.65 -2.32
CA GLU A 125 7.05 7.71 -3.77
C GLU A 125 5.81 7.09 -4.41
N ILE A 126 5.41 5.89 -3.96
CA ILE A 126 4.23 5.19 -4.45
C ILE A 126 2.96 5.99 -4.13
N LEU A 127 2.82 6.45 -2.88
CA LEU A 127 1.68 7.26 -2.45
C LEU A 127 1.51 8.51 -3.31
N ARG A 128 2.60 9.28 -3.53
CA ARG A 128 2.59 10.46 -4.40
C ARG A 128 2.18 10.14 -5.81
N SER A 129 2.73 9.06 -6.37
CA SER A 129 2.42 8.62 -7.73
C SER A 129 0.96 8.22 -7.88
N CYS A 130 0.40 7.49 -6.91
CA CYS A 130 -1.03 7.16 -6.86
C CYS A 130 -1.91 8.43 -6.84
N ILE A 131 -1.59 9.36 -5.95
CA ILE A 131 -2.32 10.63 -5.81
C ILE A 131 -2.24 11.45 -7.11
N GLN A 132 -1.07 11.55 -7.73
CA GLN A 132 -0.89 12.29 -9.00
C GLN A 132 -1.71 11.67 -10.13
N ILE A 133 -1.75 10.35 -10.24
CA ILE A 133 -2.59 9.66 -11.22
C ILE A 133 -4.06 9.95 -10.95
N ALA A 134 -4.50 9.83 -9.71
CA ALA A 134 -5.88 10.09 -9.32
C ALA A 134 -6.29 11.55 -9.58
N MET A 135 -5.42 12.51 -9.31
CA MET A 135 -5.67 13.94 -9.62
C MET A 135 -5.82 14.18 -11.12
N ARG A 136 -4.93 13.62 -11.95
CA ARG A 136 -5.03 13.77 -13.42
C ARG A 136 -6.34 13.21 -13.99
N LYS A 137 -6.89 12.18 -13.32
CA LYS A 137 -8.13 11.49 -13.72
C LYS A 137 -9.38 12.00 -12.99
N ASN A 138 -9.25 13.05 -12.15
CA ASN A 138 -10.32 13.55 -11.28
C ASN A 138 -10.97 12.45 -10.44
N ALA A 139 -10.16 11.56 -9.87
CA ALA A 139 -10.58 10.32 -9.21
C ALA A 139 -10.23 10.25 -7.71
N LEU A 140 -9.76 11.33 -7.09
CA LEU A 140 -9.36 11.31 -5.68
C LEU A 140 -10.49 10.93 -4.74
N GLU A 141 -11.73 11.29 -5.06
CA GLU A 141 -12.92 10.97 -4.26
C GLU A 141 -13.24 9.47 -4.24
N TYR A 142 -12.70 8.69 -5.18
CA TYR A 142 -12.88 7.24 -5.25
C TYR A 142 -11.80 6.47 -4.51
N LEU A 143 -10.81 7.14 -3.90
CA LEU A 143 -9.64 6.49 -3.31
C LEU A 143 -9.45 6.87 -1.85
N ALA A 144 -9.17 5.86 -1.01
CA ALA A 144 -8.68 6.06 0.35
C ALA A 144 -7.38 5.27 0.53
N PHE A 145 -6.32 5.94 0.97
CA PHE A 145 -4.99 5.34 1.08
C PHE A 145 -4.75 4.77 2.47
N LYS A 146 -4.43 3.49 2.55
CA LYS A 146 -3.97 2.86 3.77
C LYS A 146 -2.56 3.33 4.09
N VAL A 147 -2.36 3.84 5.30
CA VAL A 147 -1.08 4.42 5.71
C VAL A 147 -0.69 3.95 7.12
N ASN A 148 0.59 3.63 7.28
CA ASN A 148 1.21 3.27 8.56
C ASN A 148 2.21 4.31 9.06
N TYR A 149 2.27 5.46 8.40
CA TYR A 149 3.03 6.64 8.79
C TYR A 149 2.10 7.70 9.38
N SER A 150 2.62 8.53 10.27
CA SER A 150 1.85 9.63 10.85
C SER A 150 1.52 10.70 9.80
N TYR A 151 0.51 11.50 10.07
CA TYR A 151 0.16 12.63 9.21
C TYR A 151 1.35 13.59 9.04
N GLN A 152 2.12 13.84 10.10
CA GLN A 152 3.28 14.72 10.05
C GLN A 152 4.37 14.18 9.12
N GLU A 153 4.62 12.87 9.13
CA GLU A 153 5.57 12.25 8.22
C GLU A 153 5.12 12.35 6.75
N ILE A 154 3.83 12.16 6.49
CA ILE A 154 3.28 12.28 5.12
C ILE A 154 3.35 13.72 4.62
N LYS A 155 3.11 14.69 5.48
CA LYS A 155 3.19 16.12 5.18
C LYS A 155 4.58 16.58 4.69
N GLU A 156 5.64 15.88 5.06
CA GLU A 156 7.00 16.15 4.57
C GLU A 156 7.14 15.85 3.06
N TYR A 157 6.30 14.98 2.51
CA TYR A 157 6.40 14.49 1.13
C TYR A 157 5.28 14.99 0.21
N ILE A 158 4.16 15.41 0.76
CA ILE A 158 2.95 15.79 -0.01
C ILE A 158 2.52 17.20 0.38
N SER A 159 2.24 18.04 -0.61
CA SER A 159 1.84 19.42 -0.38
C SER A 159 0.53 19.52 0.42
N PRO A 160 0.36 20.60 1.23
CA PRO A 160 -0.86 20.80 2.01
C PRO A 160 -2.14 20.81 1.17
N ASP A 161 -2.12 21.41 -0.01
CA ASP A 161 -3.27 21.48 -0.92
C ASP A 161 -3.69 20.10 -1.44
N THR A 162 -2.70 19.24 -1.70
CA THR A 162 -2.93 17.84 -2.11
C THR A 162 -3.45 17.02 -0.95
N LEU A 163 -2.83 17.14 0.22
CA LEU A 163 -3.29 16.49 1.45
C LEU A 163 -4.72 16.88 1.78
N ALA A 164 -5.08 18.15 1.55
CA ALA A 164 -6.41 18.65 1.78
C ALA A 164 -7.51 17.93 0.98
N LYS A 165 -7.17 17.26 -0.10
CA LYS A 165 -8.09 16.57 -1.01
C LYS A 165 -8.00 15.06 -0.92
N THR A 166 -7.02 14.52 -0.18
CA THR A 166 -6.73 13.09 -0.11
C THR A 166 -7.39 12.45 1.11
N LEU A 167 -7.99 11.28 0.92
CA LEU A 167 -8.59 10.49 1.99
C LEU A 167 -7.62 9.41 2.46
N PHE A 168 -7.56 9.20 3.76
CA PHE A 168 -6.66 8.25 4.39
C PHE A 168 -7.40 7.22 5.25
N MET A 169 -6.81 6.03 5.34
CA MET A 169 -7.18 4.96 6.27
C MET A 169 -5.92 4.58 7.08
N PRO A 170 -5.66 5.21 8.22
CA PRO A 170 -4.51 4.86 9.05
C PRO A 170 -4.57 3.41 9.54
N ILE A 171 -3.44 2.69 9.42
CA ILE A 171 -3.29 1.33 9.92
C ILE A 171 -2.76 1.41 11.35
N VAL A 172 -3.54 0.93 12.30
CA VAL A 172 -3.17 0.89 13.71
C VAL A 172 -2.67 -0.50 14.07
N HIS A 173 -1.40 -0.59 14.43
CA HIS A 173 -0.82 -1.83 14.93
C HIS A 173 -0.94 -1.87 16.46
N PRO A 174 -1.65 -2.84 17.04
CA PRO A 174 -1.86 -2.90 18.49
C PRO A 174 -0.57 -3.15 19.29
N THR A 175 0.50 -3.60 18.63
CA THR A 175 1.83 -3.77 19.23
C THR A 175 2.70 -2.51 19.16
N ARG A 176 2.21 -1.44 18.56
CA ARG A 176 2.90 -0.16 18.51
C ARG A 176 2.83 0.51 19.88
N ALA A 177 3.97 0.85 20.46
CA ALA A 177 4.02 1.43 21.80
C ALA A 177 3.30 2.80 21.89
N ASP A 178 3.30 3.56 20.79
CA ASP A 178 2.74 4.89 20.64
C ASP A 178 1.40 4.91 19.89
N TYR A 179 0.62 3.84 19.92
CA TYR A 179 -0.57 3.70 19.06
C TYR A 179 -1.66 4.75 19.38
N LEU A 180 -1.80 5.17 20.64
CA LEU A 180 -2.76 6.22 21.02
C LEU A 180 -2.34 7.58 20.47
N GLU A 181 -1.06 7.94 20.65
CA GLU A 181 -0.49 9.18 20.12
C GLU A 181 -0.60 9.23 18.59
N TYR A 182 -0.41 8.08 17.94
CA TYR A 182 -0.58 7.96 16.50
C TYR A 182 -2.04 8.21 16.06
N ILE A 183 -3.02 7.65 16.77
CA ILE A 183 -4.43 7.88 16.50
C ILE A 183 -4.79 9.36 16.78
N ASP A 184 -4.36 9.89 17.91
CA ASP A 184 -4.65 11.27 18.30
C ASP A 184 -4.05 12.28 17.32
N ALA A 185 -2.84 11.98 16.81
CA ALA A 185 -2.21 12.79 15.77
C ALA A 185 -3.02 12.82 14.46
N TRP A 186 -3.67 11.72 14.10
CA TRP A 186 -4.58 11.69 12.95
C TRP A 186 -5.90 12.40 13.21
N ILE A 187 -6.50 12.22 14.38
CA ILE A 187 -7.75 12.89 14.78
C ILE A 187 -7.55 14.40 14.84
N SER A 188 -6.45 14.88 15.41
CA SER A 188 -6.15 16.30 15.57
C SER A 188 -5.99 17.07 14.25
N GLN A 189 -5.70 16.36 13.16
CA GLN A 189 -5.55 16.99 11.82
C GLN A 189 -6.90 17.22 11.11
N GLY A 190 -8.00 16.87 11.75
CA GLY A 190 -9.35 17.12 11.30
C GLY A 190 -10.03 15.92 10.64
N ASP A 191 -11.20 15.58 11.12
CA ASP A 191 -12.00 14.39 10.81
C ASP A 191 -12.31 14.15 9.32
N LYS A 192 -12.13 15.16 8.49
CA LYS A 192 -12.53 15.09 7.07
C LYS A 192 -11.58 14.27 6.20
N LYS A 193 -10.42 13.86 6.71
CA LYS A 193 -9.36 13.18 5.95
C LYS A 193 -9.28 11.69 6.24
N VAL A 194 -9.78 11.27 7.38
CA VAL A 194 -9.75 9.88 7.83
C VAL A 194 -11.12 9.27 7.60
N VAL A 195 -11.21 8.32 6.68
CA VAL A 195 -12.48 7.63 6.37
C VAL A 195 -12.72 6.43 7.27
N ALA A 196 -11.65 5.81 7.76
CA ALA A 196 -11.68 4.66 8.67
C ALA A 196 -10.30 4.42 9.28
N TYR A 197 -10.25 3.59 10.33
CA TYR A 197 -9.01 3.03 10.87
C TYR A 197 -8.99 1.53 10.62
N GLN A 198 -7.86 1.02 10.10
CA GLN A 198 -7.64 -0.41 10.00
C GLN A 198 -6.84 -0.89 11.21
N THR A 199 -7.36 -1.88 11.92
CA THR A 199 -6.64 -2.53 13.02
C THR A 199 -6.33 -3.98 12.65
N ASN A 200 -5.09 -4.41 12.92
CA ASN A 200 -4.71 -5.80 12.77
C ASN A 200 -4.88 -6.50 14.12
N PHE A 201 -5.93 -7.32 14.25
CA PHE A 201 -6.12 -8.17 15.42
C PHE A 201 -5.25 -9.42 15.28
N ARG A 202 -4.15 -9.49 16.03
CA ARG A 202 -3.52 -10.78 16.32
C ARG A 202 -4.24 -11.39 17.52
N ARG A 203 -4.70 -12.62 17.37
CA ARG A 203 -5.19 -13.44 18.47
C ARG A 203 -4.00 -13.78 19.38
N THR A 204 -3.74 -12.93 20.37
CA THR A 204 -2.85 -13.25 21.46
C THR A 204 -3.74 -13.70 22.59
N GLY A 205 -3.72 -15.02 22.90
CA GLY A 205 -4.46 -15.71 23.94
C GLY A 205 -5.41 -14.87 24.79
N ASP A 206 -6.68 -15.19 24.76
CA ASP A 206 -7.77 -14.86 25.70
C ASP A 206 -8.20 -13.42 26.01
N ARG A 207 -7.62 -12.38 25.41
CA ARG A 207 -8.15 -11.01 25.58
C ARG A 207 -8.16 -10.24 24.28
N TYR A 208 -9.32 -10.15 23.68
CA TYR A 208 -9.64 -9.11 22.71
C TYR A 208 -9.74 -7.76 23.44
N LEU A 209 -8.69 -6.98 23.44
CA LEU A 209 -8.78 -5.58 23.78
C LEU A 209 -8.98 -4.82 22.47
N SER A 210 -10.22 -4.49 22.14
CA SER A 210 -10.51 -3.46 21.17
C SER A 210 -9.88 -2.15 21.68
N PRO A 211 -9.13 -1.40 20.86
CA PRO A 211 -8.65 -0.07 21.22
C PRO A 211 -9.80 0.87 21.62
N PHE A 212 -11.02 0.55 21.17
CA PHE A 212 -12.25 1.30 21.43
C PHE A 212 -12.96 0.90 22.73
N ASP A 213 -12.57 -0.20 23.40
CA ASP A 213 -13.19 -0.66 24.64
C ASP A 213 -12.68 0.07 25.89
N ARG A 214 -11.66 0.92 25.76
CA ARG A 214 -11.18 1.77 26.84
C ARG A 214 -11.70 3.20 26.69
N GLY A 215 -12.93 3.39 27.13
CA GLY A 215 -13.49 4.72 27.43
C GLY A 215 -13.94 5.51 26.22
N GLY A 216 -15.18 5.36 25.93
CA GLY A 216 -16.12 6.37 25.48
C GLY A 216 -15.58 7.51 24.62
N VAL A 217 -15.35 7.26 23.35
CA VAL A 217 -15.56 8.33 22.36
C VAL A 217 -17.04 8.24 21.98
N ARG A 218 -17.83 9.14 22.52
CA ARG A 218 -19.21 9.40 22.13
C ARG A 218 -19.24 10.23 20.87
#